data_757f4eef2c687fb5c35ad9724b59ed9b
#
_entry.id   757f4eef2c687fb5c35ad9724b59ed9b
#
_cell.length_a   1.000
_cell.length_b   1.000
_cell.length_c   1.000
_cell.angle_alpha   90.00
_cell.angle_beta   90.00
_cell.angle_gamma   90.00
#
_symmetry.space_group_name_H-M   'P 1'
#
loop_
_entity.id
_entity.type
_entity.pdbx_description
1 polymer ?
#
loop_
_entity_poly.entity_id
_entity_poly.type
_entity_poly.pdbx_seq_one_letter_code
_entity_poly.pdbx_strand_id
1 'polypeptide(L)'
;PETKLKNQADLIHALRGSEGDVAVNIIRKGKQQLLNLAALARPRMIDWVGLHFSGLVVGKELMRDANRSNPNDEIFILDVASASVGSVLGLSAYSYLHTVDGLSLKGIQKLCSHLSQAENQSRKVKIVTRSRAWEYMSASKYNLYDVKIKDVKLVGPRVTEGAACER
;
A
#
# COMPACT_ATOMS: atom_id res chain seq x y z
N PRO A 1 20.49 -25.59 -10.41
CA PRO A 1 21.95 -25.41 -10.25
C PRO A 1 22.22 -24.84 -8.86
N GLU A 2 23.08 -25.49 -8.08
CA GLU A 2 23.49 -24.99 -6.77
C GLU A 2 24.40 -23.78 -6.97
N THR A 3 24.00 -22.62 -6.42
CA THR A 3 24.82 -21.41 -6.45
C THR A 3 25.57 -21.27 -5.14
N LYS A 4 26.92 -21.30 -5.19
CA LYS A 4 27.74 -21.11 -4.01
C LYS A 4 27.82 -19.63 -3.65
N LEU A 5 27.27 -19.27 -2.49
CA LEU A 5 27.22 -17.90 -1.99
C LEU A 5 28.46 -17.61 -1.14
N LYS A 6 29.13 -16.51 -1.40
CA LYS A 6 30.36 -16.09 -0.68
C LYS A 6 30.11 -14.93 0.27
N ASN A 7 29.07 -14.12 0.00
CA ASN A 7 28.75 -12.93 0.75
C ASN A 7 27.26 -12.59 0.64
N GLN A 8 26.82 -11.56 1.35
CA GLN A 8 25.42 -11.10 1.36
C GLN A 8 24.96 -10.62 -0.04
N ALA A 9 25.82 -10.03 -0.84
CA ALA A 9 25.46 -9.56 -2.17
C ALA A 9 25.11 -10.74 -3.10
N ASP A 10 25.89 -11.84 -3.03
CA ASP A 10 25.59 -13.06 -3.78
C ASP A 10 24.23 -13.64 -3.39
N LEU A 11 23.89 -13.63 -2.08
CA LEU A 11 22.58 -14.09 -1.62
C LEU A 11 21.44 -13.22 -2.19
N ILE A 12 21.59 -11.90 -2.16
CA ILE A 12 20.61 -10.97 -2.72
C ILE A 12 20.45 -11.21 -4.23
N HIS A 13 21.56 -11.42 -4.95
CA HIS A 13 21.51 -11.73 -6.38
C HIS A 13 20.83 -13.06 -6.68
N ALA A 14 21.15 -14.11 -5.91
CA ALA A 14 20.57 -15.43 -6.09
C ALA A 14 19.07 -15.48 -5.78
N LEU A 15 18.61 -14.66 -4.82
CA LEU A 15 17.18 -14.56 -4.45
C LEU A 15 16.38 -13.58 -5.32
N ARG A 16 17.05 -12.81 -6.18
CA ARG A 16 16.37 -11.82 -7.02
C ARG A 16 15.46 -12.51 -8.03
N GLY A 17 14.17 -12.26 -7.90
CA GLY A 17 13.11 -12.86 -8.76
C GLY A 17 12.66 -14.25 -8.33
N SER A 18 13.13 -14.76 -7.18
CA SER A 18 12.61 -15.99 -6.60
C SER A 18 11.27 -15.74 -5.91
N GLU A 19 10.33 -16.64 -6.12
CA GLU A 19 9.01 -16.67 -5.48
C GLU A 19 8.78 -18.06 -4.88
N GLY A 20 8.12 -18.12 -3.72
CA GLY A 20 7.82 -19.38 -3.03
C GLY A 20 8.96 -19.86 -2.15
N ASP A 21 9.00 -21.18 -1.90
CA ASP A 21 9.97 -21.76 -0.98
C ASP A 21 11.37 -21.90 -1.62
N VAL A 22 12.36 -21.33 -0.97
CA VAL A 22 13.77 -21.40 -1.36
C VAL A 22 14.55 -22.17 -0.31
N ALA A 23 15.19 -23.24 -0.74
CA ALA A 23 16.08 -24.04 0.10
C ALA A 23 17.48 -23.42 0.15
N VAL A 24 17.95 -23.09 1.34
CA VAL A 24 19.28 -22.47 1.56
C VAL A 24 20.10 -23.37 2.50
N ASN A 25 21.25 -23.84 2.03
CA ASN A 25 22.21 -24.55 2.86
C ASN A 25 23.12 -23.55 3.58
N ILE A 26 23.13 -23.58 4.91
CA ILE A 26 24.00 -22.76 5.73
C ILE A 26 24.96 -23.63 6.55
N ILE A 27 26.13 -23.07 6.88
CA ILE A 27 27.04 -23.67 7.84
C ILE A 27 26.98 -22.86 9.13
N ARG A 28 26.48 -23.48 10.21
CA ARG A 28 26.41 -22.86 11.52
C ARG A 28 27.16 -23.71 12.55
N LYS A 29 28.12 -23.13 13.24
CA LYS A 29 28.96 -23.83 14.21
C LYS A 29 29.62 -25.11 13.63
N GLY A 30 30.09 -25.04 12.37
CA GLY A 30 30.72 -26.16 11.67
C GLY A 30 29.76 -27.27 11.19
N LYS A 31 28.44 -27.13 11.43
CA LYS A 31 27.45 -28.08 10.98
C LYS A 31 26.64 -27.51 9.82
N GLN A 32 26.40 -28.31 8.81
CA GLN A 32 25.56 -27.96 7.68
C GLN A 32 24.06 -28.06 8.10
N GLN A 33 23.27 -27.07 7.75
CA GLN A 33 21.83 -27.01 8.02
C GLN A 33 21.10 -26.55 6.76
N LEU A 34 20.03 -27.23 6.39
CA LEU A 34 19.12 -26.83 5.34
C LEU A 34 18.00 -25.95 5.95
N LEU A 35 17.85 -24.74 5.43
CA LEU A 35 16.76 -23.84 5.79
C LEU A 35 15.82 -23.69 4.59
N ASN A 36 14.53 -23.88 4.81
CA ASN A 36 13.50 -23.54 3.84
C ASN A 36 12.96 -22.14 4.19
N LEU A 37 13.18 -21.17 3.29
CA LEU A 37 12.77 -19.79 3.45
C LEU A 37 11.67 -19.49 2.46
N ALA A 38 10.55 -18.91 2.91
CA ALA A 38 9.54 -18.37 2.01
C ALA A 38 10.04 -17.06 1.40
N ALA A 39 10.35 -17.07 0.11
CA ALA A 39 10.67 -15.87 -0.63
C ALA A 39 9.38 -15.14 -1.00
N LEU A 40 9.17 -13.96 -0.41
CA LEU A 40 8.06 -13.10 -0.75
C LEU A 40 8.43 -12.20 -1.92
N ALA A 41 7.70 -12.30 -3.02
CA ALA A 41 7.84 -11.37 -4.13
C ALA A 41 7.51 -9.94 -3.64
N ARG A 42 8.46 -9.02 -3.80
CA ARG A 42 8.16 -7.60 -3.59
C ARG A 42 7.26 -7.12 -4.74
N PRO A 43 6.16 -6.44 -4.45
CA PRO A 43 5.39 -5.78 -5.50
C PRO A 43 6.33 -4.87 -6.29
N ARG A 44 6.39 -5.06 -7.62
CA ARG A 44 7.19 -4.18 -8.46
C ARG A 44 6.49 -2.84 -8.56
N MET A 45 7.26 -1.74 -8.49
CA MET A 45 6.73 -0.38 -8.65
C MET A 45 5.90 -0.22 -9.92
N ILE A 46 6.28 -0.95 -10.99
CA ILE A 46 5.57 -0.91 -12.27
C ILE A 46 4.17 -1.55 -12.22
N ASP A 47 3.93 -2.45 -11.27
CA ASP A 47 2.64 -3.13 -11.09
C ASP A 47 1.78 -2.44 -10.01
N TRP A 48 2.25 -1.33 -9.44
CA TRP A 48 1.51 -0.59 -8.45
C TRP A 48 0.26 0.07 -9.05
N VAL A 49 -0.86 -0.10 -8.34
CA VAL A 49 -2.13 0.54 -8.68
C VAL A 49 -2.62 1.29 -7.46
N GLY A 50 -2.91 2.56 -7.64
CA GLY A 50 -3.55 3.44 -6.67
C GLY A 50 -4.87 3.98 -7.17
N LEU A 51 -5.46 4.84 -6.36
CA LEU A 51 -6.69 5.53 -6.67
C LEU A 51 -6.51 7.03 -6.47
N HIS A 52 -6.93 7.83 -7.44
CA HIS A 52 -7.06 9.27 -7.33
C HIS A 52 -8.53 9.62 -7.08
N PHE A 53 -8.78 10.53 -6.15
CA PHE A 53 -10.10 11.18 -5.95
C PHE A 53 -9.94 12.47 -5.15
N SER A 54 -10.68 13.50 -5.48
CA SER A 54 -10.77 14.77 -4.75
C SER A 54 -9.41 15.41 -4.45
N GLY A 55 -8.41 15.15 -5.29
CA GLY A 55 -7.03 15.59 -5.14
C GLY A 55 -6.19 14.75 -4.18
N LEU A 56 -6.67 13.59 -3.78
CA LEU A 56 -5.91 12.60 -3.01
C LEU A 56 -5.40 11.49 -3.94
N VAL A 57 -4.19 11.01 -3.68
CA VAL A 57 -3.69 9.76 -4.24
C VAL A 57 -3.52 8.78 -3.10
N VAL A 58 -4.22 7.65 -3.19
CA VAL A 58 -4.18 6.60 -2.17
C VAL A 58 -3.77 5.27 -2.78
N GLY A 59 -3.15 4.41 -1.99
CA GLY A 59 -2.70 3.10 -2.45
C GLY A 59 -2.09 2.27 -1.35
N LYS A 60 -1.66 1.07 -1.68
CA LYS A 60 -0.82 0.28 -0.78
C LYS A 60 0.53 0.98 -0.63
N GLU A 61 1.03 1.06 0.60
CA GLU A 61 2.38 1.54 0.86
C GLU A 61 3.37 0.58 0.18
N LEU A 62 4.15 1.12 -0.76
CA LEU A 62 5.29 0.41 -1.33
C LEU A 62 6.41 0.44 -0.29
N MET A 63 6.50 -0.61 0.48
CA MET A 63 7.41 -0.67 1.62
C MET A 63 8.87 -0.48 1.22
N ARG A 64 9.51 0.53 1.78
CA ARG A 64 10.97 0.68 1.75
C ARG A 64 11.68 -0.34 2.65
N ASP A 65 11.03 -0.78 3.72
CA ASP A 65 11.63 -1.67 4.73
C ASP A 65 10.87 -2.99 4.82
N ALA A 66 11.55 -4.09 4.49
CA ALA A 66 11.02 -5.45 4.54
C ALA A 66 10.59 -5.90 5.96
N ASN A 67 10.96 -5.16 7.00
CA ASN A 67 10.66 -5.47 8.40
C ASN A 67 9.34 -4.88 8.90
N ARG A 68 8.64 -4.07 8.10
CA ARG A 68 7.35 -3.49 8.46
C ARG A 68 6.29 -4.01 7.51
N SER A 69 5.85 -5.25 7.75
CA SER A 69 4.63 -5.73 7.10
C SER A 69 3.48 -4.81 7.48
N ASN A 70 2.73 -4.30 6.48
CA ASN A 70 1.41 -3.76 6.73
C ASN A 70 0.47 -4.97 6.82
N PRO A 71 0.29 -5.59 8.01
CA PRO A 71 -0.40 -6.87 8.14
C PRO A 71 -1.89 -6.76 7.81
N ASN A 72 -2.40 -5.53 7.67
CA ASN A 72 -3.82 -5.27 7.56
C ASN A 72 -4.29 -4.89 6.16
N ASP A 73 -3.42 -4.91 5.13
CA ASP A 73 -3.78 -4.45 3.76
C ASP A 73 -4.37 -3.03 3.75
N GLU A 74 -3.92 -2.18 4.67
CA GLU A 74 -4.43 -0.82 4.83
C GLU A 74 -4.03 0.05 3.63
N ILE A 75 -4.95 0.91 3.22
CA ILE A 75 -4.72 1.90 2.18
C ILE A 75 -4.09 3.13 2.81
N PHE A 76 -3.11 3.69 2.13
CA PHE A 76 -2.30 4.80 2.59
C PHE A 76 -2.54 6.03 1.71
N ILE A 77 -2.62 7.22 2.30
CA ILE A 77 -2.65 8.48 1.56
C ILE A 77 -1.21 8.81 1.17
N LEU A 78 -0.90 8.74 -0.12
CA LEU A 78 0.44 8.94 -0.67
C LEU A 78 0.70 10.39 -1.00
N ASP A 79 -0.33 11.08 -1.51
CA ASP A 79 -0.25 12.47 -1.92
C ASP A 79 -1.56 13.21 -1.70
N VAL A 80 -1.46 14.51 -1.46
CA VAL A 80 -2.58 15.46 -1.34
C VAL A 80 -2.26 16.68 -2.19
N ALA A 81 -2.96 16.84 -3.30
CA ALA A 81 -2.73 17.95 -4.22
C ALA A 81 -3.06 19.29 -3.54
N SER A 82 -2.21 20.28 -3.74
CA SER A 82 -2.42 21.64 -3.25
C SER A 82 -3.74 22.22 -3.77
N ALA A 83 -4.43 22.99 -2.92
CA ALA A 83 -5.73 23.61 -3.22
C ALA A 83 -6.86 22.61 -3.60
N SER A 84 -6.67 21.32 -3.37
CA SER A 84 -7.70 20.31 -3.55
C SER A 84 -8.70 20.29 -2.39
N VAL A 85 -9.82 19.57 -2.58
CA VAL A 85 -10.80 19.32 -1.50
C VAL A 85 -10.12 18.66 -0.30
N GLY A 86 -9.25 17.68 -0.54
CA GLY A 86 -8.49 17.01 0.51
C GLY A 86 -7.59 17.97 1.30
N SER A 87 -6.86 18.85 0.60
CA SER A 87 -5.98 19.86 1.20
C SER A 87 -6.77 20.88 2.04
N VAL A 88 -7.89 21.39 1.52
CA VAL A 88 -8.75 22.36 2.22
C VAL A 88 -9.34 21.77 3.50
N LEU A 89 -9.67 20.49 3.51
CA LEU A 89 -10.17 19.77 4.68
C LEU A 89 -9.05 19.39 5.68
N GLY A 90 -7.78 19.60 5.35
CA GLY A 90 -6.64 19.27 6.22
C GLY A 90 -6.25 17.78 6.20
N LEU A 91 -6.64 17.04 5.16
CA LEU A 91 -6.13 15.69 4.95
C LEU A 91 -4.61 15.77 4.69
N SER A 92 -3.88 14.87 5.29
CA SER A 92 -2.41 14.84 5.21
C SER A 92 -1.92 13.57 4.53
N ALA A 93 -0.90 13.71 3.68
CA ALA A 93 -0.13 12.59 3.19
C ALA A 93 0.48 11.79 4.37
N TYR A 94 0.80 10.54 4.12
CA TYR A 94 1.37 9.61 5.11
C TYR A 94 0.44 9.21 6.25
N SER A 95 -0.88 9.36 6.07
CA SER A 95 -1.92 8.82 6.95
C SER A 95 -2.56 7.58 6.36
N TYR A 96 -3.02 6.67 7.20
CA TYR A 96 -3.81 5.50 6.77
C TYR A 96 -5.27 5.88 6.58
N LEU A 97 -5.87 5.37 5.51
CA LEU A 97 -7.31 5.43 5.29
C LEU A 97 -7.95 4.31 6.13
N HIS A 98 -8.52 4.67 7.27
CA HIS A 98 -9.03 3.68 8.23
C HIS A 98 -10.41 3.17 7.85
N THR A 99 -11.38 4.06 7.66
CA THR A 99 -12.72 3.71 7.17
C THR A 99 -13.24 4.75 6.19
N VAL A 100 -14.13 4.29 5.31
CA VAL A 100 -14.89 5.13 4.38
C VAL A 100 -16.37 4.78 4.56
N ASP A 101 -17.19 5.74 4.95
CA ASP A 101 -18.60 5.55 5.35
C ASP A 101 -18.77 4.45 6.43
N GLY A 102 -17.83 4.39 7.38
CA GLY A 102 -17.80 3.38 8.44
C GLY A 102 -17.34 1.98 8.00
N LEU A 103 -17.05 1.78 6.70
CA LEU A 103 -16.60 0.51 6.15
C LEU A 103 -15.06 0.46 6.10
N SER A 104 -14.47 -0.62 6.57
CA SER A 104 -13.05 -0.93 6.35
C SER A 104 -12.88 -1.52 4.96
N LEU A 105 -12.66 -0.65 3.96
CA LEU A 105 -12.51 -1.06 2.57
C LEU A 105 -11.06 -1.50 2.32
N LYS A 106 -10.86 -2.80 2.31
CA LYS A 106 -9.56 -3.40 1.96
C LYS A 106 -9.47 -3.58 0.45
N GLY A 107 -8.39 -3.06 -0.13
CA GLY A 107 -8.11 -3.16 -1.57
C GLY A 107 -8.66 -1.99 -2.38
N ILE A 108 -7.86 -1.59 -3.36
CA ILE A 108 -8.11 -0.42 -4.22
C ILE A 108 -9.40 -0.56 -5.04
N GLN A 109 -9.72 -1.77 -5.55
CA GLN A 109 -10.93 -1.98 -6.35
C GLN A 109 -12.23 -1.72 -5.56
N LYS A 110 -12.33 -2.25 -4.34
CA LYS A 110 -13.51 -2.03 -3.49
C LYS A 110 -13.68 -0.56 -3.14
N LEU A 111 -12.58 0.12 -2.80
CA LEU A 111 -12.58 1.54 -2.53
C LEU A 111 -13.00 2.34 -3.78
N CYS A 112 -12.44 1.99 -4.93
CA CYS A 112 -12.74 2.60 -6.21
C CYS A 112 -14.24 2.51 -6.53
N SER A 113 -14.82 1.31 -6.47
CA SER A 113 -16.26 1.11 -6.75
C SER A 113 -17.15 1.91 -5.78
N HIS A 114 -16.82 1.93 -4.48
CA HIS A 114 -17.56 2.68 -3.47
C HIS A 114 -17.52 4.20 -3.72
N LEU A 115 -16.34 4.74 -4.03
CA LEU A 115 -16.16 6.16 -4.30
C LEU A 115 -16.78 6.59 -5.63
N SER A 116 -16.69 5.77 -6.69
CA SER A 116 -17.36 6.03 -7.97
C SER A 116 -18.88 6.08 -7.81
N GLN A 117 -19.45 5.19 -6.99
CA GLN A 117 -20.88 5.26 -6.68
C GLN A 117 -21.24 6.57 -5.96
N ALA A 118 -20.42 6.98 -4.98
CA ALA A 118 -20.63 8.24 -4.27
C ALA A 118 -20.50 9.47 -5.18
N GLU A 119 -19.55 9.45 -6.13
CA GLU A 119 -19.37 10.50 -7.12
C GLU A 119 -20.59 10.61 -8.04
N ASN A 120 -21.10 9.50 -8.59
CA ASN A 120 -22.27 9.46 -9.43
C ASN A 120 -23.53 9.97 -8.72
N GLN A 121 -23.61 9.76 -7.41
CA GLN A 121 -24.69 10.27 -6.55
C GLN A 121 -24.45 11.71 -6.07
N SER A 122 -23.32 12.34 -6.42
CA SER A 122 -22.90 13.66 -5.94
C SER A 122 -22.90 13.80 -4.41
N ARG A 123 -22.76 12.68 -3.68
CA ARG A 123 -22.79 12.68 -2.21
C ARG A 123 -21.43 12.88 -1.58
N LYS A 124 -21.42 13.37 -0.35
CA LYS A 124 -20.22 13.35 0.49
C LYS A 124 -20.01 11.96 1.09
N VAL A 125 -18.75 11.66 1.39
CA VAL A 125 -18.30 10.43 2.01
C VAL A 125 -17.60 10.76 3.32
N LYS A 126 -17.90 10.02 4.37
CA LYS A 126 -17.19 10.13 5.66
C LYS A 126 -15.90 9.33 5.60
N ILE A 127 -14.78 10.01 5.65
CA ILE A 127 -13.45 9.39 5.67
C ILE A 127 -12.85 9.51 7.07
N VAL A 128 -12.47 8.39 7.64
CA VAL A 128 -11.68 8.36 8.88
C VAL A 128 -10.25 8.01 8.51
N THR A 129 -9.31 8.87 8.87
CA THR A 129 -7.89 8.58 8.75
C THR A 129 -7.30 8.26 10.10
N ARG A 130 -6.24 7.44 10.10
CA ARG A 130 -5.42 7.13 11.26
C ARG A 130 -4.01 7.63 11.02
N SER A 131 -3.49 8.49 11.89
CA SER A 131 -2.09 8.91 11.83
C SER A 131 -1.17 7.73 12.10
N ARG A 132 0.00 7.72 11.44
CA ARG A 132 1.08 6.79 11.79
C ARG A 132 1.52 7.09 13.21
N ALA A 133 1.40 6.13 14.12
CA ALA A 133 2.02 6.25 15.44
C ALA A 133 3.55 6.27 15.24
N TRP A 134 4.21 7.33 15.67
CA TRP A 134 5.67 7.33 15.80
C TRP A 134 6.04 6.37 16.92
N GLU A 135 7.20 5.74 16.82
CA GLU A 135 7.67 4.71 17.76
C GLU A 135 7.58 5.10 19.26
N TYR A 136 7.42 6.39 19.53
CA TYR A 136 7.34 6.97 20.88
C TYR A 136 5.94 7.41 21.30
N MET A 137 4.93 7.28 20.44
CA MET A 137 3.54 7.66 20.79
C MET A 137 2.68 6.40 20.98
N SER A 138 2.16 6.22 22.17
CA SER A 138 1.33 5.07 22.56
C SER A 138 -0.08 5.06 21.96
N ALA A 139 -0.53 6.14 21.30
CA ALA A 139 -1.88 6.26 20.76
C ALA A 139 -1.90 6.73 19.31
N SER A 140 -2.66 6.02 18.45
CA SER A 140 -2.99 6.49 17.11
C SER A 140 -4.03 7.60 17.18
N LYS A 141 -3.84 8.67 16.43
CA LYS A 141 -4.84 9.75 16.30
C LYS A 141 -5.74 9.46 15.11
N TYR A 142 -7.05 9.52 15.35
CA TYR A 142 -8.06 9.38 14.31
C TYR A 142 -8.67 10.75 14.00
N ASN A 143 -8.84 11.03 12.70
CA ASN A 143 -9.49 12.25 12.24
C ASN A 143 -10.63 11.87 11.30
N LEU A 144 -11.78 12.57 11.42
CA LEU A 144 -12.96 12.37 10.58
C LEU A 144 -13.13 13.55 9.63
N TYR A 145 -13.42 13.25 8.36
CA TYR A 145 -13.62 14.22 7.30
C TYR A 145 -14.88 13.90 6.49
N ASP A 146 -15.64 14.93 6.12
CA ASP A 146 -16.74 14.86 5.15
C ASP A 146 -16.23 15.33 3.79
N VAL A 147 -15.92 14.40 2.91
CA VAL A 147 -15.25 14.67 1.63
C VAL A 147 -16.29 14.61 0.50
N LYS A 148 -16.40 15.67 -0.30
CA LYS A 148 -17.13 15.62 -1.56
C LYS A 148 -16.27 14.89 -2.60
N ILE A 149 -16.79 13.77 -3.11
CA ILE A 149 -16.05 12.93 -4.04
C ILE A 149 -16.11 13.50 -5.46
N LYS A 150 -14.94 13.56 -6.11
CA LYS A 150 -14.73 14.02 -7.49
C LYS A 150 -13.51 13.33 -8.11
N ASP A 151 -13.52 13.18 -9.41
CA ASP A 151 -12.39 12.72 -10.22
C ASP A 151 -11.86 11.35 -9.78
N VAL A 152 -12.77 10.40 -9.54
CA VAL A 152 -12.41 9.03 -9.14
C VAL A 152 -11.83 8.29 -10.34
N LYS A 153 -10.55 7.91 -10.24
CA LYS A 153 -9.85 7.16 -11.28
C LYS A 153 -8.71 6.33 -10.73
N LEU A 154 -8.46 5.20 -11.36
CA LEU A 154 -7.26 4.41 -11.09
C LEU A 154 -6.01 5.14 -11.59
N VAL A 155 -4.91 5.03 -10.87
CA VAL A 155 -3.62 5.60 -11.23
C VAL A 155 -2.50 4.58 -11.00
N GLY A 156 -1.48 4.62 -11.85
CA GLY A 156 -0.33 3.72 -11.73
C GLY A 156 0.45 3.63 -13.05
N PRO A 157 1.67 3.09 -13.04
CA PRO A 157 2.53 3.07 -14.22
C PRO A 157 1.97 2.30 -15.41
N ARG A 158 1.10 1.31 -15.17
CA ARG A 158 0.44 0.48 -16.20
C ARG A 158 -1.06 0.71 -16.30
N VAL A 159 -1.57 1.67 -15.56
CA VAL A 159 -3.00 2.01 -15.63
C VAL A 159 -3.22 2.91 -16.84
N THR A 160 -4.13 2.53 -17.72
CA THR A 160 -4.54 3.38 -18.84
C THR A 160 -5.15 4.67 -18.29
N GLU A 161 -4.80 5.80 -18.85
CA GLU A 161 -5.33 7.09 -18.40
C GLU A 161 -6.87 7.08 -18.45
N GLY A 162 -7.48 7.42 -17.31
CA GLY A 162 -8.94 7.41 -17.17
C GLY A 162 -9.57 6.03 -16.99
N ALA A 163 -8.78 5.00 -16.66
CA ALA A 163 -9.32 3.69 -16.33
C ALA A 163 -10.35 3.78 -15.22
N ALA A 164 -11.57 3.37 -15.53
CA ALA A 164 -12.67 3.30 -14.57
C ALA A 164 -12.48 2.12 -13.62
N CYS A 165 -13.11 2.23 -12.44
CA CYS A 165 -13.21 1.09 -11.54
C CYS A 165 -14.01 -0.02 -12.25
N GLU A 166 -13.44 -1.18 -12.42
CA GLU A 166 -14.20 -2.34 -12.89
C GLU A 166 -15.35 -2.63 -11.93
N ARG A 167 -16.51 -2.90 -12.49
CA ARG A 167 -17.74 -3.24 -11.74
C ARG A 167 -17.71 -4.67 -11.23
#